data_2b964e671bcdb703eb7e6767d212f567
#
_entry.id   2b964e671bcdb703eb7e6767d212f567
#
_cell.length_a   1.000
_cell.length_b   1.000
_cell.length_c   1.000
_cell.angle_alpha   90.00
_cell.angle_beta   90.00
_cell.angle_gamma   90.00
#
_symmetry.space_group_name_H-M   'P 1'
#
loop_
_entity.id
_entity.type
_entity.pdbx_description
1 polymer ?
#
loop_
_entity_poly.entity_id
_entity_poly.type
_entity_poly.pdbx_seq_one_letter_code
_entity_poly.pdbx_strand_id
1 'polypeptide(L)'
;CISSAASDVYKRQGQVRSVDPQLSARVREHFSNLGYPNVKACVYIDENLCQRVDVFITAQFRGDLVRLTATLSEMIDYDLDMPVIVKVYNITRMSFAEIPKFTVDIKSFSASSSGEYSGDSFEVFDSSVNEKYIVLSDGMGTGKRARLDSLFSVSLVTRLIRSGMSMQ
;
A
#
# COMPACT_ATOMS: atom_id res chain seq x y z
N CYS A 1 -2.92 -15.55 -23.60
CA CYS A 1 -1.50 -15.61 -23.18
C CYS A 1 -0.90 -14.33 -22.58
N ILE A 2 -1.63 -13.21 -22.57
CA ILE A 2 -1.12 -11.94 -22.01
C ILE A 2 -1.41 -11.82 -20.49
N SER A 3 -2.37 -12.59 -19.95
CA SER A 3 -2.61 -12.64 -18.50
C SER A 3 -1.43 -13.26 -17.73
N SER A 4 -0.74 -14.20 -18.34
CA SER A 4 0.47 -14.83 -17.78
C SER A 4 1.64 -13.85 -17.69
N ALA A 5 1.88 -13.06 -18.75
CA ALA A 5 3.02 -12.13 -18.76
C ALA A 5 2.86 -10.97 -17.77
N ALA A 6 1.64 -10.43 -17.60
CA ALA A 6 1.40 -9.40 -16.58
C ALA A 6 1.56 -9.99 -15.16
N SER A 7 1.00 -11.19 -14.91
CA SER A 7 1.18 -11.92 -13.65
C SER A 7 2.66 -12.23 -13.37
N ASP A 8 3.44 -12.60 -14.40
CA ASP A 8 4.85 -12.92 -14.25
C ASP A 8 5.73 -11.68 -14.01
N VAL A 9 5.36 -10.52 -14.57
CA VAL A 9 6.04 -9.25 -14.29
C VAL A 9 5.80 -8.81 -12.84
N TYR A 10 4.56 -8.92 -12.36
CA TYR A 10 4.24 -8.58 -10.96
C TYR A 10 4.87 -9.56 -9.97
N LYS A 11 4.85 -10.86 -10.26
CA LYS A 11 5.51 -11.89 -9.42
C LYS A 11 7.03 -11.70 -9.33
N ARG A 12 7.68 -11.25 -10.40
CA ARG A 12 9.12 -10.96 -10.39
C ARG A 12 9.50 -9.75 -9.56
N GLN A 13 8.55 -8.86 -9.27
CA GLN A 13 8.78 -7.68 -8.42
C GLN A 13 8.49 -7.93 -6.94
N GLY A 14 8.12 -9.17 -6.55
CA GLY A 14 7.84 -9.51 -5.15
C GLY A 14 6.58 -8.87 -4.54
N GLN A 15 5.72 -8.25 -5.37
CA GLN A 15 4.56 -7.49 -4.89
C GLN A 15 3.23 -8.24 -4.96
N VAL A 16 3.19 -9.43 -5.56
CA VAL A 16 1.95 -10.20 -5.77
C VAL A 16 2.07 -11.58 -5.16
N ARG A 17 1.21 -11.85 -4.19
CA ARG A 17 1.10 -13.14 -3.52
C ARG A 17 0.24 -14.13 -4.32
N SER A 18 -0.93 -13.68 -4.75
CA SER A 18 -1.85 -14.49 -5.56
C SER A 18 -2.65 -13.62 -6.51
N VAL A 19 -3.02 -14.19 -7.65
CA VAL A 19 -3.88 -13.53 -8.67
C VAL A 19 -5.17 -14.33 -8.76
N ASP A 20 -6.31 -13.63 -8.86
CA ASP A 20 -7.61 -14.22 -9.18
C ASP A 20 -7.92 -14.03 -10.69
N PRO A 21 -7.80 -15.09 -11.52
CA PRO A 21 -8.06 -14.99 -12.94
C PRO A 21 -9.54 -14.80 -13.27
N GLN A 22 -10.45 -15.32 -12.43
CA GLN A 22 -11.90 -15.25 -12.67
C GLN A 22 -12.41 -13.85 -12.43
N LEU A 23 -12.06 -13.25 -11.30
CA LEU A 23 -12.38 -11.85 -10.99
C LEU A 23 -11.71 -10.90 -11.99
N SER A 24 -10.47 -11.15 -12.37
CA SER A 24 -9.78 -10.37 -13.42
C SER A 24 -10.51 -10.41 -14.75
N ALA A 25 -11.10 -11.56 -15.13
CA ALA A 25 -11.91 -11.68 -16.35
C ALA A 25 -13.22 -10.88 -16.23
N ARG A 26 -13.92 -10.97 -15.09
CA ARG A 26 -15.16 -10.22 -14.84
C ARG A 26 -14.92 -8.71 -14.89
N VAL A 27 -13.84 -8.22 -14.30
CA VAL A 27 -13.46 -6.80 -14.36
C VAL A 27 -13.20 -6.37 -15.81
N ARG A 28 -12.47 -7.17 -16.61
CA ARG A 28 -12.24 -6.87 -18.03
C ARG A 28 -13.54 -6.79 -18.81
N GLU A 29 -14.44 -7.73 -18.61
CA GLU A 29 -15.75 -7.76 -19.26
C GLU A 29 -16.57 -6.53 -18.91
N HIS A 30 -16.59 -6.13 -17.63
CA HIS A 30 -17.28 -4.93 -17.19
C HIS A 30 -16.78 -3.68 -17.93
N PHE A 31 -15.45 -3.48 -18.01
CA PHE A 31 -14.89 -2.34 -18.74
C PHE A 31 -15.13 -2.42 -20.26
N SER A 32 -15.14 -3.61 -20.83
CA SER A 32 -15.49 -3.81 -22.24
C SER A 32 -16.94 -3.40 -22.51
N ASN A 33 -17.85 -3.72 -21.61
CA ASN A 33 -19.26 -3.31 -21.69
C ASN A 33 -19.46 -1.80 -21.50
N LEU A 34 -18.53 -1.13 -20.79
CA LEU A 34 -18.47 0.33 -20.70
C LEU A 34 -17.90 1.00 -21.98
N GLY A 35 -17.53 0.21 -23.00
CA GLY A 35 -17.03 0.72 -24.28
C GLY A 35 -15.52 0.92 -24.35
N TYR A 36 -14.74 0.37 -23.41
CA TYR A 36 -13.28 0.42 -23.46
C TYR A 36 -12.72 -0.84 -24.13
N PRO A 37 -12.20 -0.77 -25.37
CA PRO A 37 -11.59 -1.92 -26.04
C PRO A 37 -10.20 -2.22 -25.45
N ASN A 38 -9.78 -3.48 -25.58
CA ASN A 38 -8.43 -3.93 -25.20
C ASN A 38 -8.05 -3.68 -23.73
N VAL A 39 -9.02 -3.78 -22.82
CA VAL A 39 -8.78 -3.65 -21.38
C VAL A 39 -7.91 -4.79 -20.86
N LYS A 40 -6.93 -4.44 -20.06
CA LYS A 40 -6.21 -5.40 -19.21
C LYS A 40 -6.61 -5.13 -17.77
N ALA A 41 -6.94 -6.17 -17.03
CA ALA A 41 -7.23 -6.07 -15.62
C ALA A 41 -6.58 -7.22 -14.86
N CYS A 42 -6.13 -6.94 -13.66
CA CYS A 42 -5.57 -7.89 -12.73
C CYS A 42 -6.18 -7.66 -11.35
N VAL A 43 -6.83 -8.67 -10.80
CA VAL A 43 -7.30 -8.72 -9.42
C VAL A 43 -6.36 -9.64 -8.67
N TYR A 44 -5.74 -9.14 -7.59
CA TYR A 44 -4.70 -9.87 -6.90
C TYR A 44 -4.62 -9.48 -5.42
N ILE A 45 -4.05 -10.37 -4.62
CA ILE A 45 -3.66 -10.11 -3.23
C ILE A 45 -2.16 -9.77 -3.23
N ASP A 46 -1.81 -8.63 -2.64
CA ASP A 46 -0.42 -8.22 -2.48
C ASP A 46 0.26 -8.93 -1.29
N GLU A 47 1.53 -8.64 -1.06
CA GLU A 47 2.31 -9.24 0.05
C GLU A 47 1.75 -8.89 1.43
N ASN A 48 1.05 -7.77 1.55
CA ASN A 48 0.43 -7.31 2.79
C ASN A 48 -0.99 -7.85 2.96
N LEU A 49 -1.37 -8.86 2.18
CA LEU A 49 -2.70 -9.47 2.21
C LEU A 49 -3.84 -8.52 1.83
N CYS A 50 -3.53 -7.39 1.19
CA CYS A 50 -4.52 -6.44 0.73
C CYS A 50 -5.01 -6.81 -0.68
N GLN A 51 -6.32 -6.74 -0.88
CA GLN A 51 -6.93 -6.91 -2.19
C GLN A 51 -6.64 -5.69 -3.07
N ARG A 52 -6.19 -5.97 -4.29
CA ARG A 52 -5.84 -4.96 -5.30
C ARG A 52 -6.53 -5.23 -6.62
N VAL A 53 -6.87 -4.15 -7.31
CA VAL A 53 -7.39 -4.21 -8.68
C VAL A 53 -6.64 -3.21 -9.53
N ASP A 54 -5.91 -3.69 -10.52
CA ASP A 54 -5.26 -2.85 -11.53
C ASP A 54 -6.00 -2.99 -12.86
N VAL A 55 -6.37 -1.85 -13.43
CA VAL A 55 -7.02 -1.78 -14.75
C VAL A 55 -6.23 -0.87 -15.66
N PHE A 56 -5.96 -1.33 -16.87
CA PHE A 56 -5.26 -0.60 -17.92
C PHE A 56 -6.18 -0.44 -19.13
N ILE A 57 -6.43 0.80 -19.51
CA ILE A 57 -7.21 1.16 -20.69
C ILE A 57 -6.38 2.03 -21.63
N THR A 58 -6.63 1.93 -22.94
CA THR A 58 -5.93 2.73 -23.98
C THR A 58 -6.62 4.08 -24.26
N ALA A 59 -7.46 4.54 -23.35
CA ALA A 59 -8.20 5.79 -23.43
C ALA A 59 -8.25 6.48 -22.07
N GLN A 60 -8.68 7.73 -22.04
CA GLN A 60 -9.02 8.39 -20.79
C GLN A 60 -10.35 7.86 -20.27
N PHE A 61 -10.42 7.52 -18.99
CA PHE A 61 -11.69 7.17 -18.36
C PHE A 61 -12.59 8.41 -18.27
N ARG A 62 -13.85 8.29 -18.71
CA ARG A 62 -14.84 9.39 -18.77
C ARG A 62 -16.08 9.10 -17.94
N GLY A 63 -16.09 8.05 -17.15
CA GLY A 63 -17.20 7.68 -16.30
C GLY A 63 -17.13 8.30 -14.90
N ASP A 64 -18.16 8.03 -14.11
CA ASP A 64 -18.19 8.35 -12.68
C ASP A 64 -17.32 7.36 -11.91
N LEU A 65 -16.24 7.84 -11.29
CA LEU A 65 -15.30 7.03 -10.51
C LEU A 65 -15.92 6.49 -9.24
N VAL A 66 -16.81 7.23 -8.58
CA VAL A 66 -17.49 6.78 -7.36
C VAL A 66 -18.36 5.57 -7.68
N ARG A 67 -19.16 5.68 -8.75
CA ARG A 67 -20.02 4.59 -9.20
C ARG A 67 -19.20 3.38 -9.67
N LEU A 68 -18.10 3.61 -10.38
CA LEU A 68 -17.20 2.55 -10.81
C LEU A 68 -16.61 1.81 -9.61
N THR A 69 -16.07 2.56 -8.63
CA THR A 69 -15.49 1.98 -7.42
C THR A 69 -16.50 1.13 -6.66
N ALA A 70 -17.74 1.63 -6.47
CA ALA A 70 -18.80 0.88 -5.83
C ALA A 70 -19.14 -0.42 -6.58
N THR A 71 -19.26 -0.34 -7.92
CA THR A 71 -19.54 -1.54 -8.73
C THR A 71 -18.41 -2.57 -8.66
N LEU A 72 -17.16 -2.13 -8.66
CA LEU A 72 -16.03 -3.04 -8.52
C LEU A 72 -15.97 -3.64 -7.10
N SER A 73 -16.27 -2.87 -6.05
CA SER A 73 -16.34 -3.34 -4.68
C SER A 73 -17.38 -4.46 -4.53
N GLU A 74 -18.58 -4.27 -5.06
CA GLU A 74 -19.61 -5.31 -5.09
C GLU A 74 -19.19 -6.56 -5.89
N MET A 75 -18.49 -6.34 -7.02
CA MET A 75 -18.06 -7.44 -7.90
C MET A 75 -17.03 -8.35 -7.25
N ILE A 76 -16.10 -7.78 -6.45
CA ILE A 76 -15.00 -8.51 -5.84
C ILE A 76 -15.23 -8.85 -4.37
N ASP A 77 -16.34 -8.37 -3.78
CA ASP A 77 -16.71 -8.54 -2.37
C ASP A 77 -15.69 -7.94 -1.38
N TYR A 78 -15.15 -6.77 -1.75
CA TYR A 78 -14.23 -5.99 -0.91
C TYR A 78 -14.51 -4.50 -1.06
N ASP A 79 -14.44 -3.75 0.04
CA ASP A 79 -14.52 -2.29 0.00
C ASP A 79 -13.24 -1.71 -0.60
N LEU A 80 -13.36 -1.08 -1.76
CA LEU A 80 -12.25 -0.44 -2.45
C LEU A 80 -12.24 1.06 -2.19
N ASP A 81 -11.04 1.61 -2.04
CA ASP A 81 -10.80 3.05 -2.06
C ASP A 81 -10.82 3.59 -3.49
N MET A 82 -10.96 4.90 -3.61
CA MET A 82 -10.88 5.61 -4.91
C MET A 82 -9.57 5.29 -5.62
N PRO A 83 -9.61 5.07 -6.94
CA PRO A 83 -8.41 4.63 -7.64
C PRO A 83 -7.35 5.72 -7.73
N VAL A 84 -6.10 5.31 -7.61
CA VAL A 84 -4.97 6.11 -8.06
C VAL A 84 -4.88 5.98 -9.59
N ILE A 85 -4.98 7.11 -10.28
CA ILE A 85 -4.97 7.16 -11.74
C ILE A 85 -3.63 7.69 -12.23
N VAL A 86 -2.94 6.89 -13.03
CA VAL A 86 -1.68 7.26 -13.67
C VAL A 86 -1.83 7.14 -15.18
N LYS A 87 -1.48 8.19 -15.90
CA LYS A 87 -1.48 8.22 -17.36
C LYS A 87 -0.06 8.22 -17.88
N VAL A 88 0.26 7.23 -18.72
CA VAL A 88 1.55 7.12 -19.41
C VAL A 88 1.28 6.95 -20.90
N TYR A 89 1.65 7.95 -21.69
CA TYR A 89 1.29 8.03 -23.11
C TYR A 89 -0.21 7.89 -23.36
N ASN A 90 -0.62 6.84 -24.05
CA ASN A 90 -2.02 6.52 -24.36
C ASN A 90 -2.65 5.48 -23.41
N ILE A 91 -1.92 5.08 -22.38
CA ILE A 91 -2.40 4.10 -21.40
C ILE A 91 -2.78 4.82 -20.12
N THR A 92 -4.00 4.60 -19.64
CA THR A 92 -4.45 4.99 -18.32
C THR A 92 -4.47 3.76 -17.42
N ARG A 93 -3.70 3.79 -16.34
CA ARG A 93 -3.75 2.80 -15.26
C ARG A 93 -4.63 3.35 -14.15
N MET A 94 -5.58 2.55 -13.70
CA MET A 94 -6.38 2.77 -12.50
C MET A 94 -6.05 1.67 -11.51
N SER A 95 -5.57 2.05 -10.32
CA SER A 95 -5.18 1.12 -9.26
C SER A 95 -6.09 1.34 -8.07
N PHE A 96 -6.89 0.33 -7.74
CA PHE A 96 -7.77 0.30 -6.59
C PHE A 96 -7.15 -0.55 -5.50
N ALA A 97 -7.32 -0.13 -4.26
CA ALA A 97 -6.87 -0.83 -3.08
C ALA A 97 -8.03 -1.08 -2.12
N GLU A 98 -8.01 -2.20 -1.43
CA GLU A 98 -8.92 -2.47 -0.32
C GLU A 98 -8.80 -1.37 0.74
N ILE A 99 -9.93 -0.88 1.24
CA ILE A 99 -9.97 0.04 2.40
C ILE A 99 -9.59 -0.75 3.65
N PRO A 100 -8.60 -0.29 4.44
CA PRO A 100 -8.25 -0.97 5.67
C PRO A 100 -9.45 -1.06 6.62
N LYS A 101 -9.71 -2.27 7.13
CA LYS A 101 -10.81 -2.52 8.10
C LYS A 101 -10.56 -1.85 9.45
N PHE A 102 -9.32 -1.50 9.75
CA PHE A 102 -8.90 -0.90 11.01
C PHE A 102 -8.04 0.32 10.75
N THR A 103 -8.26 1.36 11.54
CA THR A 103 -7.36 2.50 11.66
C THR A 103 -6.70 2.47 13.02
N VAL A 104 -5.40 2.74 13.08
CA VAL A 104 -4.64 2.79 14.32
C VAL A 104 -4.28 4.23 14.60
N ASP A 105 -4.83 4.80 15.70
CA ASP A 105 -4.45 6.11 16.22
C ASP A 105 -3.42 5.91 17.35
N ILE A 106 -2.25 6.52 17.21
CA ILE A 106 -1.13 6.33 18.11
C ILE A 106 -0.87 7.62 18.86
N LYS A 107 -0.93 7.54 20.17
CA LYS A 107 -0.52 8.62 21.07
C LYS A 107 0.69 8.15 21.86
N SER A 108 1.70 8.99 21.94
CA SER A 108 2.93 8.70 22.68
C SER A 108 3.18 9.76 23.73
N PHE A 109 3.77 9.32 24.81
CA PHE A 109 4.21 10.17 25.91
C PHE A 109 5.62 9.74 26.32
N SER A 110 6.52 10.70 26.55
CA SER A 110 7.85 10.44 27.07
C SER A 110 8.07 11.24 28.33
N ALA A 111 8.56 10.59 29.39
CA ALA A 111 8.92 11.23 30.65
C ALA A 111 10.34 10.85 31.02
N SER A 112 11.10 11.82 31.53
CA SER A 112 12.43 11.58 32.09
C SER A 112 12.34 11.42 33.63
N SER A 113 13.03 10.40 34.14
CA SER A 113 13.06 10.14 35.58
C SER A 113 14.01 11.05 36.34
N SER A 114 14.98 11.67 35.72
CA SER A 114 16.09 12.36 36.40
C SER A 114 16.62 13.61 35.71
N GLY A 115 15.94 14.16 34.71
CA GLY A 115 16.48 15.32 34.01
C GLY A 115 15.66 15.81 32.83
N GLU A 116 16.24 16.70 32.04
CA GLU A 116 15.59 17.36 30.91
C GLU A 116 15.30 16.40 29.73
N TYR A 117 15.96 15.22 29.65
CA TYR A 117 15.89 14.34 28.51
C TYR A 117 15.65 12.88 28.90
N SER A 118 14.61 12.26 28.35
CA SER A 118 14.47 10.80 28.34
C SER A 118 15.54 10.18 27.43
N GLY A 119 16.08 9.02 27.83
CA GLY A 119 16.95 8.21 26.99
C GLY A 119 16.20 7.57 25.81
N ASP A 120 14.87 7.44 25.92
CA ASP A 120 14.06 6.76 24.92
C ASP A 120 13.72 7.65 23.73
N SER A 121 13.61 7.03 22.59
CA SER A 121 13.16 7.69 21.35
C SER A 121 12.21 6.80 20.60
N PHE A 122 11.27 7.42 19.88
CA PHE A 122 10.35 6.69 19.03
C PHE A 122 10.05 7.49 17.76
N GLU A 123 9.63 6.79 16.73
CA GLU A 123 9.09 7.36 15.49
C GLU A 123 7.90 6.55 15.04
N VAL A 124 6.87 7.25 14.54
CA VAL A 124 5.67 6.65 13.94
C VAL A 124 5.57 7.15 12.52
N PHE A 125 5.40 6.25 11.58
CA PHE A 125 5.21 6.60 10.17
C PHE A 125 4.35 5.58 9.46
N ASP A 126 3.70 6.03 8.39
CA ASP A 126 2.91 5.17 7.53
C ASP A 126 3.78 4.65 6.36
N SER A 127 3.62 3.39 6.03
CA SER A 127 4.12 2.83 4.77
C SER A 127 3.20 3.27 3.63
N SER A 128 3.73 3.24 2.41
CA SER A 128 2.93 3.43 1.19
C SER A 128 1.85 2.35 0.99
N VAL A 129 1.76 1.33 1.84
CA VAL A 129 0.99 0.10 1.63
C VAL A 129 0.13 -0.25 2.86
N ASN A 130 -0.62 0.71 3.39
CA ASN A 130 -1.58 0.47 4.49
C ASN A 130 -0.96 -0.14 5.77
N GLU A 131 0.32 0.05 5.98
CA GLU A 131 1.01 -0.37 7.20
C GLU A 131 1.43 0.84 8.01
N LYS A 132 1.28 0.76 9.32
CA LYS A 132 1.77 1.75 10.25
C LYS A 132 2.92 1.16 11.06
N TYR A 133 4.06 1.79 11.00
CA TYR A 133 5.25 1.40 11.72
C TYR A 133 5.43 2.22 12.97
N ILE A 134 5.80 1.54 14.04
CA ILE A 134 6.20 2.14 15.30
C ILE A 134 7.60 1.63 15.59
N VAL A 135 8.57 2.54 15.62
CA VAL A 135 9.95 2.23 15.98
C VAL A 135 10.20 2.84 17.34
N LEU A 136 10.52 2.01 18.33
CA LEU A 136 10.86 2.42 19.68
C LEU A 136 12.27 1.97 20.01
N SER A 137 13.08 2.84 20.57
CA SER A 137 14.41 2.53 21.09
C SER A 137 14.50 3.02 22.53
N ASP A 138 14.77 2.09 23.44
CA ASP A 138 15.12 2.36 24.82
C ASP A 138 16.63 2.64 24.88
N GLY A 139 16.99 3.83 25.34
CA GLY A 139 18.38 4.25 25.49
C GLY A 139 18.98 3.75 26.80
N MET A 140 20.16 3.14 26.75
CA MET A 140 20.87 2.70 27.95
C MET A 140 21.29 3.88 28.82
N GLY A 141 20.55 4.11 29.92
CA GLY A 141 20.80 5.18 30.86
C GLY A 141 19.96 6.45 30.62
N THR A 142 20.39 7.56 31.20
CA THR A 142 19.70 8.85 31.15
C THR A 142 20.58 9.96 30.58
N GLY A 143 19.95 11.04 30.11
CA GLY A 143 20.62 12.25 29.68
C GLY A 143 20.93 12.29 28.19
N LYS A 144 21.68 13.30 27.77
CA LYS A 144 21.91 13.67 26.36
C LYS A 144 22.50 12.55 25.52
N ARG A 145 23.42 11.76 26.10
CA ARG A 145 24.12 10.70 25.35
C ARG A 145 23.16 9.53 25.03
N ALA A 146 22.43 9.05 26.05
CA ALA A 146 21.43 7.99 25.86
C ALA A 146 20.38 8.39 24.83
N ARG A 147 19.91 9.66 24.90
CA ARG A 147 18.97 10.21 23.91
C ARG A 147 19.55 10.25 22.50
N LEU A 148 20.81 10.64 22.31
CA LEU A 148 21.42 10.66 20.98
C LEU A 148 21.56 9.25 20.41
N ASP A 149 21.96 8.28 21.22
CA ASP A 149 22.10 6.88 20.80
C ASP A 149 20.74 6.28 20.38
N SER A 150 19.67 6.53 21.15
CA SER A 150 18.33 6.07 20.82
C SER A 150 17.75 6.77 19.58
N LEU A 151 17.95 8.09 19.44
CA LEU A 151 17.53 8.84 18.26
C LEU A 151 18.24 8.32 16.99
N PHE A 152 19.54 8.04 17.10
CA PHE A 152 20.31 7.50 16.00
C PHE A 152 19.78 6.12 15.57
N SER A 153 19.51 5.24 16.53
CA SER A 153 18.94 3.91 16.32
C SER A 153 17.58 3.98 15.63
N VAL A 154 16.65 4.79 16.15
CA VAL A 154 15.33 5.00 15.54
C VAL A 154 15.45 5.54 14.13
N SER A 155 16.29 6.57 13.92
CA SER A 155 16.48 7.17 12.59
C SER A 155 17.06 6.18 11.59
N LEU A 156 18.02 5.35 12.00
CA LEU A 156 18.61 4.34 11.14
C LEU A 156 17.58 3.29 10.72
N VAL A 157 16.86 2.71 11.70
CA VAL A 157 15.81 1.69 11.43
C VAL A 157 14.72 2.25 10.53
N THR A 158 14.23 3.47 10.83
CA THR A 158 13.22 4.13 9.99
C THR A 158 13.68 4.31 8.55
N ARG A 159 14.93 4.73 8.33
CA ARG A 159 15.47 4.90 6.98
C ARG A 159 15.61 3.57 6.25
N LEU A 160 16.00 2.49 6.94
CA LEU A 160 16.09 1.16 6.36
C LEU A 160 14.71 0.65 5.92
N ILE A 161 13.69 0.78 6.78
CA ILE A 161 12.31 0.40 6.44
C ILE A 161 11.80 1.22 5.25
N ARG A 162 11.97 2.55 5.28
CA ARG A 162 11.55 3.44 4.17
C ARG A 162 12.28 3.16 2.85
N SER A 163 13.47 2.58 2.91
CA SER A 163 14.21 2.15 1.71
C SER A 163 13.77 0.80 1.15
N GLY A 164 12.77 0.16 1.77
CA GLY A 164 12.22 -1.12 1.32
C GLY A 164 12.94 -2.34 1.86
N MET A 165 13.75 -2.21 2.92
CA MET A 165 14.31 -3.38 3.59
C MET A 165 13.20 -4.12 4.34
N SER A 166 13.01 -5.40 3.99
CA SER A 166 12.11 -6.32 4.67
C SER A 166 12.64 -6.63 6.07
N MET A 167 11.78 -6.53 7.06
CA MET A 167 12.05 -7.05 8.40
C MET A 167 11.63 -8.52 8.43
N GLN A 168 12.53 -9.42 8.05
CA GLN A 168 12.38 -10.87 8.22
C GLN A 168 13.06 -11.31 9.50
#